data_e9356c4a4f7b24a790b6feb80f63b5d9
#
_entry.id   e9356c4a4f7b24a790b6feb80f63b5d9
#
_cell.length_a   1.000
_cell.length_b   1.000
_cell.length_c   1.000
_cell.angle_alpha   90.00
_cell.angle_beta   90.00
_cell.angle_gamma   90.00
#
_symmetry.space_group_name_H-M   'P 1'
#
loop_
_entity.id
_entity.type
_entity.pdbx_description
1 polymer ?
#
loop_
_entity_poly.entity_id
_entity_poly.type
_entity_poly.pdbx_seq_one_letter_code
_entity_poly.pdbx_strand_id
1 'polypeptide(L)'
;INKIIRKLTFIKPLENVFYDDIRNTPIKMFWEIQKGDLISIVKEKGSFFPTEKEIENAYFLLMDSYYLLFKRSQTAISEMESKFKYAKALSKYIKKPTPNNKMFMEMSKQKNAESETSVDDNSDDLALGEYISHLEFNYNFQISEEECSTYRFYNYLKTLKSQYKNNNK
;
A
#
# COMPACT_ATOMS: atom_id res chain seq x y z
N ILE A 1 37.69 41.91 22.42
CA ILE A 1 36.57 41.00 22.69
C ILE A 1 36.13 40.42 21.34
N ASN A 2 36.61 39.20 21.03
CA ASN A 2 36.35 38.51 19.78
C ASN A 2 34.87 38.04 19.70
N LYS A 3 34.11 38.61 18.78
CA LYS A 3 32.81 38.09 18.40
C LYS A 3 33.02 36.78 17.65
N ILE A 4 32.94 35.67 18.36
CA ILE A 4 32.73 34.36 17.72
C ILE A 4 31.24 34.33 17.30
N ILE A 5 30.98 34.78 16.08
CA ILE A 5 29.71 34.54 15.43
C ILE A 5 29.71 33.05 15.09
N ARG A 6 29.13 32.24 16.00
CA ARG A 6 28.77 30.85 15.64
C ARG A 6 27.78 30.94 14.47
N LYS A 7 28.24 30.61 13.28
CA LYS A 7 27.36 30.24 12.19
C LYS A 7 26.55 29.04 12.64
N LEU A 8 25.36 29.28 13.16
CA LEU A 8 24.35 28.24 13.28
C LEU A 8 24.04 27.80 11.85
N THR A 9 24.72 26.76 11.41
CA THR A 9 24.28 26.02 10.23
C THR A 9 22.92 25.45 10.58
N PHE A 10 21.86 26.07 10.08
CA PHE A 10 20.53 25.48 10.13
C PHE A 10 20.61 24.17 9.36
N ILE A 11 20.72 23.06 10.08
CA ILE A 11 20.60 21.74 9.50
C ILE A 11 19.15 21.67 9.04
N LYS A 12 18.94 21.65 7.72
CA LYS A 12 17.60 21.48 7.15
C LYS A 12 17.04 20.17 7.70
N PRO A 13 15.83 20.16 8.29
CA PRO A 13 15.26 18.93 8.79
C PRO A 13 15.14 17.92 7.64
N LEU A 14 15.47 16.68 7.91
CA LEU A 14 15.31 15.57 6.97
C LEU A 14 13.81 15.38 6.71
N GLU A 15 13.43 15.39 5.44
CA GLU A 15 12.07 15.13 4.98
C GLU A 15 11.80 13.62 5.00
N ASN A 16 10.54 13.22 5.19
CA ASN A 16 10.15 11.83 5.04
C ASN A 16 10.21 11.45 3.57
N VAL A 17 10.70 10.24 3.28
CA VAL A 17 10.67 9.64 1.94
C VAL A 17 9.60 8.57 1.93
N PHE A 18 8.77 8.55 0.90
CA PHE A 18 7.65 7.64 0.77
C PHE A 18 7.82 6.72 -0.44
N TYR A 19 7.15 5.57 -0.40
CA TYR A 19 6.92 4.78 -1.58
C TYR A 19 5.79 5.40 -2.40
N ASP A 20 6.07 5.82 -3.61
CA ASP A 20 5.15 6.52 -4.52
C ASP A 20 5.00 5.82 -5.88
N ASP A 21 5.83 4.79 -6.14
CA ASP A 21 5.81 4.00 -7.37
C ASP A 21 6.02 2.51 -7.05
N ILE A 22 5.16 1.66 -7.57
CA ILE A 22 5.22 0.20 -7.38
C ILE A 22 6.48 -0.45 -7.96
N ARG A 23 7.21 0.23 -8.84
CA ARG A 23 8.50 -0.24 -9.37
C ARG A 23 9.58 -0.27 -8.29
N ASN A 24 9.47 0.63 -7.31
CA ASN A 24 10.42 0.81 -6.23
C ASN A 24 9.89 0.35 -4.87
N THR A 25 8.62 -0.06 -4.81
CA THR A 25 7.97 -0.54 -3.59
C THR A 25 8.12 -2.05 -3.47
N PRO A 26 8.75 -2.57 -2.40
CA PRO A 26 8.79 -4.00 -2.13
C PRO A 26 7.39 -4.58 -2.02
N ILE A 27 7.19 -5.82 -2.49
CA ILE A 27 5.87 -6.45 -2.45
C ILE A 27 5.35 -6.61 -1.02
N LYS A 28 6.21 -6.88 -0.06
CA LYS A 28 5.87 -6.92 1.36
C LYS A 28 5.24 -5.61 1.84
N MET A 29 5.89 -4.48 1.56
CA MET A 29 5.38 -3.16 1.98
C MET A 29 4.06 -2.84 1.29
N PHE A 30 3.95 -3.11 -0.01
CA PHE A 30 2.69 -2.93 -0.74
C PHE A 30 1.55 -3.77 -0.15
N TRP A 31 1.85 -5.03 0.24
CA TRP A 31 0.88 -5.93 0.87
C TRP A 31 0.40 -5.43 2.24
N GLU A 32 1.31 -4.95 3.08
CA GLU A 32 0.96 -4.35 4.38
C GLU A 32 0.10 -3.07 4.22
N ILE A 33 0.44 -2.22 3.25
CA ILE A 33 -0.36 -1.04 2.90
C ILE A 33 -1.77 -1.45 2.48
N GLN A 34 -1.92 -2.51 1.69
CA GLN A 34 -3.20 -3.06 1.26
C GLN A 34 -4.03 -3.59 2.43
N LYS A 35 -3.40 -4.15 3.46
CA LYS A 35 -4.04 -4.59 4.71
C LYS A 35 -4.43 -3.44 5.64
N GLY A 36 -4.06 -2.21 5.31
CA GLY A 36 -4.40 -1.01 6.07
C GLY A 36 -3.27 -0.46 6.95
N ASP A 37 -2.08 -1.06 6.93
CA ASP A 37 -0.90 -0.46 7.57
C ASP A 37 -0.31 0.65 6.68
N LEU A 38 -0.94 1.82 6.74
CA LEU A 38 -0.54 2.97 5.95
C LEU A 38 0.84 3.53 6.33
N ILE A 39 1.37 3.19 7.52
CA ILE A 39 2.72 3.62 7.93
C ILE A 39 3.80 2.90 7.12
N SER A 40 3.54 1.71 6.65
CA SER A 40 4.45 0.96 5.76
C SER A 40 4.75 1.66 4.43
N ILE A 41 4.03 2.76 4.10
CA ILE A 41 4.33 3.61 2.94
C ILE A 41 5.56 4.50 3.15
N VAL A 42 6.01 4.68 4.40
CA VAL A 42 7.18 5.50 4.73
C VAL A 42 8.45 4.70 4.49
N LYS A 43 9.17 5.04 3.42
CA LYS A 43 10.43 4.41 3.05
C LYS A 43 11.57 4.80 3.97
N GLU A 44 11.71 6.12 4.23
CA GLU A 44 12.74 6.66 5.12
C GLU A 44 12.09 7.72 6.04
N LYS A 45 12.32 7.58 7.33
CA LYS A 45 11.81 8.53 8.31
C LYS A 45 12.67 9.78 8.32
N GLY A 46 12.02 10.91 8.20
CA GLY A 46 12.63 12.22 8.40
C GLY A 46 12.75 12.60 9.87
N SER A 47 12.99 13.89 10.12
CA SER A 47 13.13 14.45 11.47
C SER A 47 11.79 14.51 12.21
N PHE A 48 10.68 14.48 11.53
CA PHE A 48 9.32 14.56 12.08
C PHE A 48 8.47 13.37 11.65
N PHE A 49 7.48 13.03 12.45
CA PHE A 49 6.48 12.04 12.06
C PHE A 49 5.72 12.54 10.81
N PRO A 50 5.43 11.63 9.85
CA PRO A 50 4.68 12.00 8.67
C PRO A 50 3.28 12.48 9.05
N THR A 51 2.84 13.53 8.38
CA THR A 51 1.46 14.02 8.51
C THR A 51 0.49 13.10 7.78
N GLU A 52 -0.77 13.12 8.21
CA GLU A 52 -1.83 12.35 7.53
C GLU A 52 -1.92 12.70 6.03
N LYS A 53 -1.75 13.97 5.68
CA LYS A 53 -1.79 14.45 4.31
C LYS A 53 -0.62 13.93 3.46
N GLU A 54 0.57 13.84 4.02
CA GLU A 54 1.73 13.27 3.33
C GLU A 54 1.51 11.79 3.02
N ILE A 55 1.02 11.02 4.01
CA ILE A 55 0.68 9.61 3.84
C ILE A 55 -0.41 9.43 2.77
N GLU A 56 -1.46 10.25 2.82
CA GLU A 56 -2.56 10.23 1.85
C GLU A 56 -2.06 10.49 0.43
N ASN A 57 -1.25 11.52 0.24
CA ASN A 57 -0.69 11.85 -1.07
C ASN A 57 0.20 10.73 -1.61
N ALA A 58 1.08 10.17 -0.77
CA ALA A 58 1.95 9.06 -1.15
C ALA A 58 1.14 7.82 -1.53
N TYR A 59 0.07 7.52 -0.77
CA TYR A 59 -0.84 6.42 -1.08
C TYR A 59 -1.50 6.59 -2.45
N PHE A 60 -2.02 7.78 -2.77
CA PHE A 60 -2.63 8.02 -4.07
C PHE A 60 -1.62 7.89 -5.22
N LEU A 61 -0.41 8.41 -5.07
CA LEU A 61 0.65 8.27 -6.09
C LEU A 61 1.01 6.79 -6.30
N LEU A 62 1.19 6.03 -5.23
CA LEU A 62 1.47 4.60 -5.29
C LEU A 62 0.34 3.84 -5.99
N MET A 63 -0.91 4.14 -5.65
CA MET A 63 -2.07 3.50 -6.26
C MET A 63 -2.24 3.89 -7.74
N ASP A 64 -2.02 5.14 -8.09
CA ASP A 64 -2.02 5.58 -9.49
C ASP A 64 -0.97 4.83 -10.32
N SER A 65 0.24 4.67 -9.80
CA SER A 65 1.29 3.90 -10.47
C SER A 65 0.88 2.44 -10.69
N TYR A 66 0.17 1.85 -9.74
CA TYR A 66 -0.37 0.50 -9.84
C TYR A 66 -1.45 0.37 -10.91
N TYR A 67 -2.43 1.26 -10.92
CA TYR A 67 -3.53 1.25 -11.89
C TYR A 67 -3.08 1.51 -13.31
N LEU A 68 -2.16 2.45 -13.51
CA LEU A 68 -1.58 2.75 -14.82
C LEU A 68 -0.93 1.52 -15.45
N LEU A 69 -0.28 0.68 -14.66
CA LEU A 69 0.45 -0.48 -15.15
C LEU A 69 -0.40 -1.74 -15.27
N PHE A 70 -1.38 -1.93 -14.38
CA PHE A 70 -2.15 -3.17 -14.32
C PHE A 70 -3.63 -3.03 -14.70
N LYS A 71 -4.08 -1.83 -15.11
CA LYS A 71 -5.43 -1.55 -15.64
C LYS A 71 -6.55 -2.26 -14.85
N ARG A 72 -6.64 -1.99 -13.54
CA ARG A 72 -7.71 -2.57 -12.75
C ARG A 72 -9.08 -2.02 -13.14
N SER A 73 -10.10 -2.83 -12.92
CA SER A 73 -11.50 -2.43 -13.12
C SER A 73 -11.88 -1.29 -12.19
N GLN A 74 -12.88 -0.49 -12.59
CA GLN A 74 -13.43 0.60 -11.77
C GLN A 74 -13.88 0.11 -10.38
N THR A 75 -14.36 -1.13 -10.31
CA THR A 75 -14.77 -1.79 -9.06
C THR A 75 -13.62 -1.93 -8.08
N ALA A 76 -12.44 -2.37 -8.54
CA ALA A 76 -11.27 -2.52 -7.69
C ALA A 76 -10.72 -1.17 -7.19
N ILE A 77 -10.85 -0.10 -7.99
CA ILE A 77 -10.51 1.26 -7.56
C ILE A 77 -11.44 1.70 -6.42
N SER A 78 -12.75 1.50 -6.59
CA SER A 78 -13.76 1.84 -5.57
C SER A 78 -13.53 1.08 -4.27
N GLU A 79 -13.19 -0.20 -4.33
CA GLU A 79 -12.87 -1.03 -3.17
C GLU A 79 -11.67 -0.49 -2.40
N MET A 80 -10.59 -0.14 -3.09
CA MET A 80 -9.39 0.41 -2.44
C MET A 80 -9.62 1.77 -1.83
N GLU A 81 -10.38 2.65 -2.48
CA GLU A 81 -10.78 3.92 -1.88
C GLU A 81 -11.60 3.70 -0.61
N SER A 82 -12.46 2.69 -0.60
CA SER A 82 -13.28 2.33 0.55
C SER A 82 -12.41 1.82 1.71
N LYS A 83 -11.46 0.91 1.43
CA LYS A 83 -10.47 0.43 2.42
C LYS A 83 -9.65 1.57 3.02
N PHE A 84 -9.18 2.50 2.18
CA PHE A 84 -8.45 3.67 2.66
C PHE A 84 -9.30 4.58 3.58
N LYS A 85 -10.53 4.88 3.17
CA LYS A 85 -11.47 5.68 4.00
C LYS A 85 -11.73 5.03 5.36
N TYR A 86 -11.89 3.70 5.39
CA TYR A 86 -12.04 2.95 6.63
C TYR A 86 -10.80 3.01 7.51
N ALA A 87 -9.61 2.75 6.96
CA ALA A 87 -8.34 2.82 7.70
C ALA A 87 -8.11 4.21 8.30
N LYS A 88 -8.41 5.28 7.55
CA LYS A 88 -8.33 6.66 8.00
C LYS A 88 -9.32 6.96 9.14
N ALA A 89 -10.56 6.50 9.01
CA ALA A 89 -11.58 6.69 10.04
C ALA A 89 -11.23 5.92 11.33
N LEU A 90 -10.70 4.69 11.22
CA LEU A 90 -10.21 3.88 12.32
C LEU A 90 -9.05 4.56 13.04
N SER A 91 -8.06 5.06 12.30
CA SER A 91 -6.93 5.80 12.87
C SER A 91 -7.38 7.04 13.65
N LYS A 92 -8.36 7.79 13.12
CA LYS A 92 -8.95 8.94 13.83
C LYS A 92 -9.66 8.54 15.11
N TYR A 93 -10.40 7.45 15.10
CA TYR A 93 -11.08 6.93 16.28
C TYR A 93 -10.10 6.47 17.34
N ILE A 94 -9.03 5.74 16.97
CA ILE A 94 -8.00 5.30 17.91
C ILE A 94 -7.30 6.50 18.58
N LYS A 95 -6.94 7.53 17.79
CA LYS A 95 -6.28 8.74 18.32
C LYS A 95 -7.19 9.57 19.22
N LYS A 96 -8.48 9.64 18.91
CA LYS A 96 -9.47 10.43 19.64
C LYS A 96 -10.82 9.71 19.65
N PRO A 97 -11.09 8.87 20.67
CA PRO A 97 -12.32 8.07 20.75
C PRO A 97 -13.52 8.94 21.16
N THR A 98 -14.11 9.62 20.18
CA THR A 98 -15.35 10.39 20.33
C THR A 98 -16.52 9.64 19.68
N PRO A 99 -17.78 9.90 20.11
CA PRO A 99 -18.96 9.30 19.49
C PRO A 99 -19.02 9.57 17.97
N ASN A 100 -18.66 10.78 17.54
CA ASN A 100 -18.64 11.14 16.12
C ASN A 100 -17.59 10.33 15.35
N ASN A 101 -16.36 10.19 15.87
CA ASN A 101 -15.32 9.41 15.21
C ASN A 101 -15.69 7.93 15.16
N LYS A 102 -16.36 7.40 16.21
CA LYS A 102 -16.90 6.04 16.20
C LYS A 102 -17.93 5.85 15.11
N MET A 103 -18.89 6.75 15.00
CA MET A 103 -19.91 6.73 13.94
C MET A 103 -19.28 6.75 12.54
N PHE A 104 -18.32 7.64 12.29
CA PHE A 104 -17.63 7.70 10.99
C PHE A 104 -16.86 6.41 10.69
N MET A 105 -16.22 5.81 11.68
CA MET A 105 -15.51 4.52 11.54
C MET A 105 -16.50 3.40 11.18
N GLU A 106 -17.64 3.31 11.89
CA GLU A 106 -18.67 2.29 11.63
C GLU A 106 -19.30 2.46 10.23
N MET A 107 -19.62 3.69 9.82
CA MET A 107 -20.13 3.96 8.46
C MET A 107 -19.11 3.59 7.37
N SER A 108 -17.82 3.88 7.60
CA SER A 108 -16.76 3.54 6.65
C SER A 108 -16.53 2.04 6.60
N LYS A 109 -16.67 1.32 7.73
CA LYS A 109 -16.61 -0.13 7.81
C LYS A 109 -17.73 -0.78 7.00
N GLN A 110 -18.96 -0.29 7.14
CA GLN A 110 -20.10 -0.81 6.39
C GLN A 110 -19.91 -0.63 4.88
N LYS A 111 -19.49 0.55 4.42
CA LYS A 111 -19.19 0.80 3.00
C LYS A 111 -18.06 -0.08 2.46
N ASN A 112 -17.05 -0.37 3.29
CA ASN A 112 -15.99 -1.29 2.90
C ASN A 112 -16.53 -2.72 2.72
N ALA A 113 -17.36 -3.21 3.65
CA ALA A 113 -18.00 -4.52 3.55
C ALA A 113 -18.92 -4.64 2.33
N GLU A 114 -19.69 -3.58 2.01
CA GLU A 114 -20.54 -3.53 0.81
C GLU A 114 -19.71 -3.57 -0.49
N SER A 115 -18.53 -2.93 -0.52
CA SER A 115 -17.63 -2.98 -1.68
C SER A 115 -16.94 -4.34 -1.84
N GLU A 116 -16.64 -5.04 -0.75
CA GLU A 116 -16.06 -6.38 -0.77
C GLU A 116 -17.06 -7.44 -1.30
N THR A 117 -18.36 -7.33 -0.96
CA THR A 117 -19.40 -8.25 -1.42
C THR A 117 -19.75 -8.12 -2.91
N SER A 118 -19.34 -7.03 -3.56
CA SER A 118 -19.56 -6.80 -4.99
C SER A 118 -18.46 -7.39 -5.91
N VAL A 119 -17.39 -7.91 -5.34
CA VAL A 119 -16.32 -8.58 -6.06
C VAL A 119 -16.62 -10.08 -6.07
N ASP A 120 -16.65 -10.69 -7.27
CA ASP A 120 -16.79 -12.13 -7.43
C ASP A 120 -15.88 -12.88 -6.45
N ASP A 121 -16.49 -13.69 -5.60
CA ASP A 121 -15.95 -14.35 -4.39
C ASP A 121 -14.91 -15.47 -4.72
N ASN A 122 -14.25 -15.39 -5.86
CA ASN A 122 -13.24 -16.36 -6.32
C ASN A 122 -11.79 -15.86 -6.21
N SER A 123 -11.52 -14.76 -5.53
CA SER A 123 -10.17 -14.47 -5.08
C SER A 123 -9.99 -15.11 -3.71
N ASP A 124 -9.57 -16.37 -3.66
CA ASP A 124 -8.98 -16.95 -2.46
C ASP A 124 -8.04 -15.91 -1.86
N ASP A 125 -8.30 -15.52 -0.61
CA ASP A 125 -7.45 -14.62 0.19
C ASP A 125 -6.17 -15.37 0.58
N LEU A 126 -5.43 -15.84 -0.44
CA LEU A 126 -4.15 -16.48 -0.26
C LEU A 126 -3.21 -15.49 0.43
N ALA A 127 -2.55 -15.93 1.49
CA ALA A 127 -1.52 -15.14 2.12
C ALA A 127 -0.40 -14.83 1.10
N LEU A 128 0.30 -13.69 1.23
CA LEU A 128 1.38 -13.33 0.31
C LEU A 128 2.39 -14.47 0.11
N GLY A 129 2.73 -15.17 1.21
CA GLY A 129 3.63 -16.32 1.17
C GLY A 129 3.16 -17.47 0.29
N GLU A 130 1.85 -17.70 0.19
CA GLU A 130 1.29 -18.73 -0.69
C GLU A 130 1.42 -18.33 -2.17
N TYR A 131 1.15 -17.07 -2.50
CA TYR A 131 1.41 -16.56 -3.85
C TYR A 131 2.89 -16.66 -4.24
N ILE A 132 3.80 -16.34 -3.32
CA ILE A 132 5.23 -16.43 -3.53
C ILE A 132 5.63 -17.89 -3.76
N SER A 133 5.18 -18.80 -2.89
CA SER A 133 5.48 -20.24 -3.03
C SER A 133 5.00 -20.80 -4.37
N HIS A 134 3.81 -20.39 -4.83
CA HIS A 134 3.33 -20.77 -6.16
C HIS A 134 4.20 -20.23 -7.30
N LEU A 135 4.67 -18.99 -7.20
CA LEU A 135 5.56 -18.42 -8.20
C LEU A 135 6.92 -19.10 -8.20
N GLU A 136 7.51 -19.34 -7.02
CA GLU A 136 8.80 -20.02 -6.86
C GLU A 136 8.77 -21.42 -7.44
N PHE A 137 7.69 -22.17 -7.16
CA PHE A 137 7.49 -23.51 -7.71
C PHE A 137 7.41 -23.50 -9.25
N ASN A 138 6.67 -22.56 -9.84
CA ASN A 138 6.46 -22.52 -11.29
C ASN A 138 7.67 -21.97 -12.06
N TYR A 139 8.43 -21.07 -11.47
CA TYR A 139 9.58 -20.42 -12.12
C TYR A 139 10.93 -20.96 -11.67
N ASN A 140 10.96 -21.85 -10.67
CA ASN A 140 12.17 -22.46 -10.13
C ASN A 140 13.24 -21.44 -9.69
N PHE A 141 12.83 -20.37 -9.02
CA PHE A 141 13.72 -19.39 -8.39
C PHE A 141 13.09 -18.84 -7.10
N GLN A 142 13.92 -18.32 -6.19
CA GLN A 142 13.46 -17.74 -4.94
C GLN A 142 13.06 -16.25 -5.11
N ILE A 143 12.00 -15.85 -4.41
CA ILE A 143 11.49 -14.48 -4.39
C ILE A 143 11.65 -13.92 -2.98
N SER A 144 12.51 -12.93 -2.83
CA SER A 144 12.59 -12.15 -1.59
C SER A 144 11.44 -11.16 -1.53
N GLU A 145 10.60 -11.23 -0.50
CA GLU A 145 9.48 -10.28 -0.29
C GLU A 145 9.96 -8.84 -0.10
N GLU A 146 11.18 -8.67 0.41
CA GLU A 146 11.78 -7.36 0.72
C GLU A 146 12.49 -6.75 -0.48
N GLU A 147 12.98 -7.57 -1.42
CA GLU A 147 13.75 -7.11 -2.58
C GLU A 147 12.92 -7.12 -3.86
N CYS A 148 11.91 -8.01 -3.94
CA CYS A 148 11.04 -8.08 -5.10
C CYS A 148 10.10 -6.87 -5.14
N SER A 149 10.23 -6.03 -6.18
CA SER A 149 9.29 -4.92 -6.33
C SER A 149 7.88 -5.42 -6.67
N THR A 150 6.88 -4.67 -6.24
CA THR A 150 5.46 -4.91 -6.52
C THR A 150 5.21 -5.08 -8.02
N TYR A 151 5.80 -4.24 -8.85
CA TYR A 151 5.72 -4.32 -10.29
C TYR A 151 6.21 -5.68 -10.83
N ARG A 152 7.37 -6.14 -10.35
CA ARG A 152 7.98 -7.42 -10.78
C ARG A 152 7.11 -8.60 -10.38
N PHE A 153 6.61 -8.59 -9.15
CA PHE A 153 5.72 -9.61 -8.60
C PHE A 153 4.44 -9.76 -9.44
N TYR A 154 3.74 -8.67 -9.69
CA TYR A 154 2.51 -8.71 -10.50
C TYR A 154 2.74 -9.10 -11.96
N ASN A 155 3.90 -8.80 -12.54
CA ASN A 155 4.27 -9.29 -13.86
C ASN A 155 4.46 -10.81 -13.87
N TYR A 156 5.08 -11.40 -12.85
CA TYR A 156 5.16 -12.85 -12.71
C TYR A 156 3.78 -13.50 -12.64
N LEU A 157 2.88 -12.97 -11.81
CA LEU A 157 1.50 -13.46 -11.72
C LEU A 157 0.76 -13.36 -13.06
N LYS A 158 0.92 -12.25 -13.78
CA LYS A 158 0.29 -12.04 -15.09
C LYS A 158 0.79 -13.06 -16.11
N THR A 159 2.08 -13.31 -16.14
CA THR A 159 2.70 -14.28 -17.04
C THR A 159 2.22 -15.70 -16.72
N LEU A 160 2.19 -16.07 -15.44
CA LEU A 160 1.69 -17.37 -14.99
C LEU A 160 0.24 -17.59 -15.41
N LYS A 161 -0.65 -16.62 -15.17
CA LYS A 161 -2.05 -16.68 -15.60
C LYS A 161 -2.21 -16.83 -17.13
N SER A 162 -1.34 -16.21 -17.92
CA SER A 162 -1.38 -16.34 -19.38
C SER A 162 -0.94 -17.75 -19.86
N GLN A 163 0.04 -18.35 -19.20
CA GLN A 163 0.50 -19.72 -19.49
C GLN A 163 -0.61 -20.74 -19.19
N TYR A 164 -1.30 -20.65 -18.05
CA TYR A 164 -2.42 -21.53 -17.73
C TYR A 164 -3.57 -21.44 -18.73
N LYS A 165 -3.89 -20.24 -19.23
CA LYS A 165 -4.92 -20.05 -20.23
C LYS A 165 -4.56 -20.69 -21.59
N ASN A 166 -3.28 -20.71 -21.94
CA ASN A 166 -2.82 -21.29 -23.20
C ASN A 166 -2.72 -22.82 -23.14
N ASN A 167 -2.43 -23.39 -21.97
CA ASN A 167 -2.34 -24.84 -21.80
C ASN A 167 -3.71 -25.54 -21.67
N ASN A 168 -4.78 -24.79 -21.44
CA ASN A 168 -6.16 -25.30 -21.32
C ASN A 168 -7.01 -25.06 -22.58
N LYS A 169 -6.39 -24.71 -23.69
CA LYS A 169 -7.00 -24.69 -25.03
C LYS A 169 -6.51 -25.84 -25.87
#